data_515e4e12e64c438796815bf8f5ddbe0f
#
_entry.id   515e4e12e64c438796815bf8f5ddbe0f
#
_cell.length_a   1.000
_cell.length_b   1.000
_cell.length_c   1.000
_cell.angle_alpha   90.00
_cell.angle_beta   90.00
_cell.angle_gamma   90.00
#
_symmetry.space_group_name_H-M   'P 1'
#
loop_
_entity.id
_entity.type
_entity.pdbx_description
1 polymer ?
#
loop_
_entity_poly.entity_id
_entity_poly.type
_entity_poly.pdbx_seq_one_letter_code
_entity_poly.pdbx_strand_id
1 'polypeptide(L)'
;MNVCVLASGSGTNLQALIDRAARGELGPARLAAVGVNVPECAALARARAAALPTFVIDHRDYKTRAAFDQALLAALRSHQVDLLVLAGFMRVLGDEVIAAFPQRVINIHPTLLPAFPGVHAHKQTSDYGVKIAGCTVHFVDTGIDTGPIIAQTAVAVQDDDDEEALRARILVEEHRLLPAVVRAIAERRVIVEGRRVRVLAAKPSGEVIRSL
;
A
#
# COMPACT_ATOMS: atom_id res chain seq x y z
N MET A 1 -9.03 11.17 7.50
CA MET A 1 -8.01 11.09 6.43
C MET A 1 -8.58 10.26 5.30
N ASN A 2 -8.66 10.83 4.11
CA ASN A 2 -9.19 10.19 2.91
C ASN A 2 -8.08 9.38 2.22
N VAL A 3 -8.28 8.09 2.11
CA VAL A 3 -7.32 7.15 1.53
C VAL A 3 -7.79 6.71 0.16
N CYS A 4 -6.95 6.83 -0.85
CA CYS A 4 -7.15 6.18 -2.14
C CYS A 4 -6.21 4.99 -2.27
N VAL A 5 -6.73 3.86 -2.73
CA VAL A 5 -5.94 2.68 -3.04
C VAL A 5 -5.82 2.53 -4.54
N LEU A 6 -4.59 2.40 -5.06
CA LEU A 6 -4.33 2.07 -6.45
C LEU A 6 -3.92 0.61 -6.58
N ALA A 7 -4.52 -0.09 -7.55
CA ALA A 7 -4.25 -1.49 -7.81
C ALA A 7 -4.33 -1.81 -9.31
N SER A 8 -3.65 -2.87 -9.75
CA SER A 8 -3.65 -3.33 -11.15
C SER A 8 -4.18 -4.76 -11.34
N GLY A 9 -4.35 -5.53 -10.27
CA GLY A 9 -4.58 -6.98 -10.37
C GLY A 9 -5.60 -7.54 -9.37
N SER A 10 -5.19 -8.54 -8.60
CA SER A 10 -6.05 -9.32 -7.69
C SER A 10 -6.72 -8.51 -6.59
N GLY A 11 -6.06 -7.46 -6.08
CA GLY A 11 -6.60 -6.59 -5.05
C GLY A 11 -6.74 -7.23 -3.67
N THR A 12 -5.92 -8.21 -3.32
CA THR A 12 -6.00 -8.88 -2.01
C THR A 12 -5.61 -7.95 -0.86
N ASN A 13 -4.60 -7.10 -1.06
CA ASN A 13 -4.23 -6.04 -0.12
C ASN A 13 -5.34 -4.98 0.02
N LEU A 14 -6.02 -4.64 -1.09
CA LEU A 14 -7.22 -3.80 -1.05
C LEU A 14 -8.32 -4.46 -0.21
N GLN A 15 -8.55 -5.77 -0.39
CA GLN A 15 -9.54 -6.49 0.42
C GLN A 15 -9.21 -6.44 1.91
N ALA A 16 -7.95 -6.61 2.28
CA ALA A 16 -7.53 -6.49 3.68
C ALA A 16 -7.83 -5.10 4.26
N LEU A 17 -7.64 -4.03 3.47
CA LEU A 17 -8.02 -2.67 3.88
C LEU A 17 -9.55 -2.51 4.01
N ILE A 18 -10.33 -3.05 3.08
CA ILE A 18 -11.80 -3.04 3.11
C ILE A 18 -12.29 -3.73 4.38
N ASP A 19 -11.80 -4.93 4.66
CA ASP A 19 -12.20 -5.73 5.82
C ASP A 19 -11.87 -5.03 7.15
N ARG A 20 -10.71 -4.37 7.22
CA ARG A 20 -10.30 -3.59 8.40
C ARG A 20 -11.13 -2.32 8.55
N ALA A 21 -11.47 -1.64 7.44
CA ALA A 21 -12.35 -0.48 7.45
C ALA A 21 -13.75 -0.84 7.98
N ALA A 22 -14.32 -1.96 7.51
CA ALA A 22 -15.62 -2.45 7.95
C ALA A 22 -15.68 -2.74 9.47
N ARG A 23 -14.54 -3.12 10.07
CA ARG A 23 -14.43 -3.35 11.52
C ARG A 23 -14.03 -2.11 12.33
N GLY A 24 -13.87 -0.94 11.67
CA GLY A 24 -13.42 0.28 12.35
C GLY A 24 -11.95 0.26 12.77
N GLU A 25 -11.14 -0.65 12.21
CA GLU A 25 -9.76 -0.90 12.63
C GLU A 25 -8.72 -0.01 11.91
N LEU A 26 -9.16 0.85 11.00
CA LEU A 26 -8.27 1.83 10.34
C LEU A 26 -8.17 3.17 11.08
N GLY A 27 -8.72 3.28 12.29
CA GLY A 27 -8.74 4.53 13.05
C GLY A 27 -9.44 5.66 12.26
N PRO A 28 -8.88 6.88 12.18
CA PRO A 28 -9.51 7.99 11.46
C PRO A 28 -9.34 7.93 9.93
N ALA A 29 -8.79 6.84 9.36
CA ALA A 29 -8.71 6.64 7.91
C ALA A 29 -10.04 6.17 7.34
N ARG A 30 -10.39 6.68 6.16
CA ARG A 30 -11.57 6.32 5.38
C ARG A 30 -11.15 5.99 3.95
N LEU A 31 -11.56 4.85 3.42
CA LEU A 31 -11.36 4.53 2.02
C LEU A 31 -12.28 5.43 1.17
N ALA A 32 -11.70 6.45 0.56
CA ALA A 32 -12.43 7.46 -0.20
C ALA A 32 -12.61 7.08 -1.67
N ALA A 33 -11.65 6.36 -2.25
CA ALA A 33 -11.72 5.87 -3.62
C ALA A 33 -10.77 4.68 -3.84
N VAL A 34 -11.05 3.93 -4.90
CA VAL A 34 -10.15 2.92 -5.46
C VAL A 34 -9.92 3.23 -6.93
N GLY A 35 -8.67 3.41 -7.32
CA GLY A 35 -8.26 3.61 -8.68
C GLY A 35 -7.61 2.37 -9.28
N VAL A 36 -7.92 2.05 -10.53
CA VAL A 36 -7.26 0.97 -11.26
C VAL A 36 -6.81 1.44 -12.64
N ASN A 37 -5.70 0.85 -13.12
CA ASN A 37 -5.20 1.13 -14.47
C ASN A 37 -5.41 -0.04 -15.45
N VAL A 38 -6.05 -1.11 -14.98
CA VAL A 38 -6.48 -2.25 -15.78
C VAL A 38 -7.99 -2.39 -15.60
N PRO A 39 -8.79 -2.14 -16.64
CA PRO A 39 -10.23 -2.36 -16.60
C PRO A 39 -10.54 -3.82 -16.24
N GLU A 40 -11.64 -4.03 -15.54
CA GLU A 40 -12.15 -5.37 -15.18
C GLU A 40 -11.22 -6.21 -14.28
N CYS A 41 -10.16 -5.64 -13.70
CA CYS A 41 -9.34 -6.36 -12.75
C CYS A 41 -10.13 -6.73 -11.47
N ALA A 42 -9.70 -7.78 -10.77
CA ALA A 42 -10.39 -8.24 -9.56
C ALA A 42 -10.43 -7.18 -8.45
N ALA A 43 -9.44 -6.30 -8.38
CA ALA A 43 -9.44 -5.16 -7.44
C ALA A 43 -10.66 -4.24 -7.65
N LEU A 44 -11.05 -3.96 -8.92
CA LEU A 44 -12.21 -3.15 -9.23
C LEU A 44 -13.51 -3.83 -8.79
N ALA A 45 -13.63 -5.15 -9.03
CA ALA A 45 -14.78 -5.92 -8.59
C ALA A 45 -14.93 -5.90 -7.06
N ARG A 46 -13.83 -6.05 -6.31
CA ARG A 46 -13.82 -5.97 -4.83
C ARG A 46 -14.27 -4.60 -4.33
N ALA A 47 -13.76 -3.52 -4.93
CA ALA A 47 -14.14 -2.16 -4.55
C ALA A 47 -15.63 -1.90 -4.78
N ARG A 48 -16.18 -2.33 -5.93
CA ARG A 48 -17.60 -2.21 -6.26
C ARG A 48 -18.48 -3.02 -5.30
N ALA A 49 -18.08 -4.26 -4.97
CA ALA A 49 -18.79 -5.09 -4.00
C ALA A 49 -18.85 -4.47 -2.60
N ALA A 50 -17.81 -3.69 -2.25
CA ALA A 50 -17.78 -2.91 -1.01
C ALA A 50 -18.43 -1.53 -1.11
N ALA A 51 -19.12 -1.22 -2.21
CA ALA A 51 -19.76 0.07 -2.49
C ALA A 51 -18.80 1.28 -2.37
N LEU A 52 -17.51 1.07 -2.63
CA LEU A 52 -16.52 2.16 -2.64
C LEU A 52 -16.58 2.94 -3.95
N PRO A 53 -16.35 4.27 -3.93
CA PRO A 53 -16.12 5.04 -5.15
C PRO A 53 -14.95 4.47 -5.94
N THR A 54 -15.11 4.33 -7.25
CA THR A 54 -14.07 3.76 -8.11
C THR A 54 -13.83 4.65 -9.33
N PHE A 55 -12.58 4.66 -9.81
CA PHE A 55 -12.24 5.21 -11.11
C PHE A 55 -11.29 4.28 -11.86
N VAL A 56 -11.37 4.33 -13.19
CA VAL A 56 -10.49 3.58 -14.09
C VAL A 56 -9.73 4.58 -14.95
N ILE A 57 -8.41 4.47 -14.93
CA ILE A 57 -7.54 5.23 -15.83
C ILE A 57 -6.68 4.20 -16.56
N ASP A 58 -7.17 3.77 -17.72
CA ASP A 58 -6.47 2.77 -18.52
C ASP A 58 -5.20 3.40 -19.08
N HIS A 59 -4.06 2.88 -18.67
CA HIS A 59 -2.77 3.41 -19.09
C HIS A 59 -2.52 3.30 -20.59
N ARG A 60 -3.26 2.45 -21.30
CA ARG A 60 -3.19 2.25 -22.76
C ARG A 60 -3.81 3.42 -23.54
N ASP A 61 -4.69 4.20 -22.90
CA ASP A 61 -5.35 5.35 -23.50
C ASP A 61 -4.45 6.59 -23.55
N TYR A 62 -3.27 6.53 -22.91
CA TYR A 62 -2.37 7.67 -22.78
C TYR A 62 -1.06 7.44 -23.53
N LYS A 63 -0.70 8.35 -24.43
CA LYS A 63 0.53 8.28 -25.20
C LYS A 63 1.79 8.53 -24.38
N THR A 64 1.67 9.23 -23.25
CA THR A 64 2.79 9.58 -22.38
C THR A 64 2.45 9.32 -20.92
N ARG A 65 3.48 9.04 -20.09
CA ARG A 65 3.32 8.93 -18.64
C ARG A 65 2.76 10.22 -18.05
N ALA A 66 3.23 11.38 -18.51
CA ALA A 66 2.76 12.67 -18.00
C ALA A 66 1.25 12.86 -18.20
N ALA A 67 0.70 12.48 -19.37
CA ALA A 67 -0.74 12.57 -19.62
C ALA A 67 -1.54 11.63 -18.71
N PHE A 68 -1.04 10.41 -18.44
CA PHE A 68 -1.62 9.49 -17.48
C PHE A 68 -1.57 10.07 -16.05
N ASP A 69 -0.43 10.60 -15.63
CA ASP A 69 -0.25 11.19 -14.30
C ASP A 69 -1.16 12.41 -14.08
N GLN A 70 -1.39 13.24 -15.10
CA GLN A 70 -2.34 14.35 -15.02
C GLN A 70 -3.77 13.87 -14.83
N ALA A 71 -4.19 12.83 -15.55
CA ALA A 71 -5.52 12.23 -15.37
C ALA A 71 -5.66 11.62 -13.97
N LEU A 72 -4.61 10.94 -13.47
CA LEU A 72 -4.56 10.40 -12.12
C LEU A 72 -4.68 11.52 -11.07
N LEU A 73 -3.92 12.60 -11.20
CA LEU A 73 -3.98 13.73 -10.29
C LEU A 73 -5.37 14.38 -10.27
N ALA A 74 -6.03 14.52 -11.42
CA ALA A 74 -7.38 15.04 -11.50
C ALA A 74 -8.38 14.15 -10.74
N ALA A 75 -8.29 12.83 -10.91
CA ALA A 75 -9.12 11.87 -10.18
C ALA A 75 -8.84 11.90 -8.66
N LEU A 76 -7.58 11.94 -8.24
CA LEU A 76 -7.21 12.02 -6.82
C LEU A 76 -7.74 13.29 -6.16
N ARG A 77 -7.67 14.43 -6.86
CA ARG A 77 -8.21 15.72 -6.37
C ARG A 77 -9.73 15.69 -6.25
N SER A 78 -10.46 15.12 -7.23
CA SER A 78 -11.92 15.01 -7.18
C SER A 78 -12.43 14.17 -6.01
N HIS A 79 -11.64 13.20 -5.56
CA HIS A 79 -11.94 12.38 -4.38
C HIS A 79 -11.34 12.93 -3.08
N GLN A 80 -10.73 14.13 -3.09
CA GLN A 80 -10.14 14.80 -1.92
C GLN A 80 -9.17 13.87 -1.16
N VAL A 81 -8.28 13.20 -1.89
CA VAL A 81 -7.36 12.20 -1.34
C VAL A 81 -6.28 12.85 -0.49
N ASP A 82 -6.07 12.32 0.72
CA ASP A 82 -5.01 12.73 1.64
C ASP A 82 -3.81 11.76 1.60
N LEU A 83 -4.07 10.46 1.45
CA LEU A 83 -3.06 9.40 1.41
C LEU A 83 -3.31 8.49 0.21
N LEU A 84 -2.26 8.26 -0.56
CA LEU A 84 -2.25 7.34 -1.70
C LEU A 84 -1.55 6.04 -1.30
N VAL A 85 -2.22 4.92 -1.48
CA VAL A 85 -1.72 3.58 -1.17
C VAL A 85 -1.57 2.79 -2.46
N LEU A 86 -0.34 2.40 -2.80
CA LEU A 86 -0.07 1.48 -3.90
C LEU A 86 -0.14 0.05 -3.36
N ALA A 87 -1.09 -0.73 -3.86
CA ALA A 87 -1.34 -2.11 -3.45
C ALA A 87 -1.35 -3.05 -4.67
N GLY A 88 -0.17 -3.37 -5.16
CA GLY A 88 -0.02 -4.10 -6.41
C GLY A 88 -0.37 -3.23 -7.63
N PHE A 89 0.06 -1.97 -7.62
CA PHE A 89 -0.09 -1.04 -8.74
C PHE A 89 1.13 -1.11 -9.64
N MET A 90 0.96 -1.64 -10.86
CA MET A 90 2.05 -2.00 -11.78
C MET A 90 2.47 -0.81 -12.68
N ARG A 91 2.44 0.41 -12.16
CA ARG A 91 2.89 1.62 -12.86
C ARG A 91 3.77 2.45 -11.94
N VAL A 92 4.86 2.98 -12.51
CA VAL A 92 5.70 3.96 -11.81
C VAL A 92 5.00 5.32 -11.89
N LEU A 93 4.75 5.92 -10.75
CA LEU A 93 4.21 7.28 -10.66
C LEU A 93 5.25 8.31 -11.10
N GLY A 94 4.84 9.36 -11.77
CA GLY A 94 5.71 10.46 -12.13
C GLY A 94 5.97 11.42 -10.98
N ASP A 95 7.01 12.22 -11.14
CA ASP A 95 7.48 13.17 -10.13
C ASP A 95 6.39 14.17 -9.71
N GLU A 96 5.50 14.55 -10.64
CA GLU A 96 4.37 15.45 -10.36
C GLU A 96 3.37 14.83 -9.36
N VAL A 97 3.09 13.53 -9.48
CA VAL A 97 2.19 12.84 -8.54
C VAL A 97 2.86 12.76 -7.17
N ILE A 98 4.14 12.40 -7.11
CA ILE A 98 4.90 12.29 -5.86
C ILE A 98 5.00 13.67 -5.19
N ALA A 99 5.30 14.72 -5.96
CA ALA A 99 5.39 16.09 -5.45
C ALA A 99 4.03 16.64 -4.95
N ALA A 100 2.91 16.21 -5.54
CA ALA A 100 1.57 16.58 -5.07
C ALA A 100 1.18 15.91 -3.73
N PHE A 101 1.84 14.80 -3.38
CA PHE A 101 1.58 14.02 -2.17
C PHE A 101 2.85 13.79 -1.34
N PRO A 102 3.56 14.84 -0.88
CA PRO A 102 4.83 14.70 -0.16
C PRO A 102 4.65 13.89 1.13
N GLN A 103 5.38 12.77 1.26
CA GLN A 103 5.26 11.80 2.36
C GLN A 103 3.82 11.28 2.56
N ARG A 104 3.04 11.20 1.48
CA ARG A 104 1.66 10.70 1.48
C ARG A 104 1.38 9.72 0.34
N VAL A 105 2.42 9.14 -0.24
CA VAL A 105 2.32 7.98 -1.11
C VAL A 105 3.07 6.85 -0.43
N ILE A 106 2.40 5.73 -0.19
CA ILE A 106 3.01 4.52 0.36
C ILE A 106 2.81 3.32 -0.57
N ASN A 107 3.75 2.39 -0.54
CA ASN A 107 3.68 1.15 -1.28
C ASN A 107 3.88 -0.04 -0.36
N ILE A 108 3.22 -1.15 -0.63
CA ILE A 108 3.53 -2.47 -0.07
C ILE A 108 4.35 -3.26 -1.08
N HIS A 109 5.54 -3.70 -0.68
CA HIS A 109 6.46 -4.46 -1.51
C HIS A 109 6.72 -5.84 -0.87
N PRO A 110 6.66 -6.95 -1.62
CA PRO A 110 6.66 -8.30 -1.07
C PRO A 110 8.07 -8.84 -0.78
N THR A 111 9.00 -7.98 -0.38
CA THR A 111 10.34 -8.38 0.07
C THR A 111 10.81 -7.51 1.24
N LEU A 112 11.91 -7.91 1.87
CA LEU A 112 12.60 -7.09 2.87
C LEU A 112 13.54 -6.10 2.18
N LEU A 113 13.00 -4.95 1.73
CA LEU A 113 13.82 -3.90 1.12
C LEU A 113 15.02 -3.53 2.02
N PRO A 114 16.20 -3.26 1.43
CA PRO A 114 16.48 -3.00 0.03
C PRO A 114 16.72 -4.24 -0.85
N ALA A 115 16.48 -5.46 -0.34
CA ALA A 115 16.63 -6.67 -1.15
C ALA A 115 15.48 -6.82 -2.15
N PHE A 116 15.80 -7.25 -3.37
CA PHE A 116 14.87 -7.62 -4.43
C PHE A 116 13.83 -6.54 -4.77
N PRO A 117 14.25 -5.30 -5.13
CA PRO A 117 13.34 -4.25 -5.56
C PRO A 117 12.75 -4.56 -6.94
N GLY A 118 11.67 -3.83 -7.30
CA GLY A 118 11.07 -3.89 -8.63
C GLY A 118 10.10 -5.05 -8.81
N VAL A 119 9.96 -5.49 -10.08
CA VAL A 119 8.97 -6.51 -10.46
C VAL A 119 9.47 -7.94 -10.23
N HIS A 120 8.53 -8.90 -10.18
CA HIS A 120 8.84 -10.33 -9.96
C HIS A 120 9.60 -10.62 -8.64
N ALA A 121 9.36 -9.81 -7.62
CA ALA A 121 10.08 -9.87 -6.35
C ALA A 121 9.97 -11.23 -5.65
N HIS A 122 8.81 -11.90 -5.69
CA HIS A 122 8.65 -13.26 -5.14
C HIS A 122 9.57 -14.26 -5.86
N LYS A 123 9.61 -14.20 -7.20
CA LYS A 123 10.46 -15.08 -7.98
C LYS A 123 11.94 -14.82 -7.68
N GLN A 124 12.36 -13.55 -7.63
CA GLN A 124 13.74 -13.21 -7.27
C GLN A 124 14.12 -13.76 -5.90
N THR A 125 13.22 -13.64 -4.90
CA THR A 125 13.43 -14.12 -3.54
C THR A 125 13.57 -15.65 -3.49
N SER A 126 12.68 -16.37 -4.19
CA SER A 126 12.70 -17.83 -4.30
C SER A 126 13.95 -18.33 -5.01
N ASP A 127 14.25 -17.79 -6.20
CA ASP A 127 15.42 -18.17 -7.01
C ASP A 127 16.75 -17.93 -6.28
N TYR A 128 16.82 -16.90 -5.44
CA TYR A 128 18.04 -16.58 -4.69
C TYR A 128 18.30 -17.57 -3.55
N GLY A 129 17.27 -18.22 -3.03
CA GLY A 129 17.37 -19.21 -1.96
C GLY A 129 17.62 -18.60 -0.57
N VAL A 130 17.03 -17.43 -0.29
CA VAL A 130 17.11 -16.82 1.04
C VAL A 130 16.41 -17.68 2.10
N LYS A 131 16.82 -17.57 3.35
CA LYS A 131 16.17 -18.27 4.47
C LYS A 131 15.18 -17.38 5.24
N ILE A 132 15.25 -16.07 5.02
CA ILE A 132 14.32 -15.08 5.56
C ILE A 132 13.82 -14.21 4.41
N ALA A 133 12.51 -14.15 4.26
CA ALA A 133 11.80 -13.28 3.32
C ALA A 133 10.87 -12.32 4.11
N GLY A 134 9.95 -11.64 3.44
CA GLY A 134 8.98 -10.81 4.12
C GLY A 134 8.39 -9.74 3.22
N CYS A 135 7.81 -8.72 3.83
CA CYS A 135 7.25 -7.58 3.13
C CYS A 135 7.65 -6.26 3.77
N THR A 136 7.57 -5.20 2.99
CA THR A 136 7.93 -3.83 3.38
C THR A 136 6.82 -2.87 3.01
N VAL A 137 6.37 -2.04 3.95
CA VAL A 137 5.64 -0.80 3.63
C VAL A 137 6.62 0.36 3.72
N HIS A 138 6.70 1.14 2.64
CA HIS A 138 7.62 2.28 2.54
C HIS A 138 6.93 3.49 1.91
N PHE A 139 7.46 4.67 2.12
CA PHE A 139 7.10 5.84 1.34
C PHE A 139 7.64 5.70 -0.08
N VAL A 140 6.89 6.21 -1.04
CA VAL A 140 7.32 6.25 -2.44
C VAL A 140 8.07 7.54 -2.70
N ASP A 141 9.25 7.41 -3.29
CA ASP A 141 10.05 8.51 -3.85
C ASP A 141 10.19 8.36 -5.38
N THR A 142 11.07 9.11 -6.01
CA THR A 142 11.28 9.08 -7.47
C THR A 142 12.04 7.84 -7.96
N GLY A 143 12.61 7.05 -7.04
CA GLY A 143 13.27 5.78 -7.36
C GLY A 143 12.30 4.59 -7.33
N ILE A 144 12.80 3.41 -7.71
CA ILE A 144 12.04 2.18 -7.64
C ILE A 144 12.31 1.52 -6.29
N ASP A 145 11.28 1.50 -5.42
CA ASP A 145 11.31 0.91 -4.08
C ASP A 145 12.45 1.42 -3.17
N THR A 146 12.86 2.68 -3.39
CA THR A 146 14.01 3.30 -2.69
C THR A 146 13.60 4.22 -1.54
N GLY A 147 12.33 4.53 -1.36
CA GLY A 147 11.86 5.47 -0.35
C GLY A 147 12.03 4.99 1.09
N PRO A 148 11.84 5.89 2.07
CA PRO A 148 11.99 5.57 3.49
C PRO A 148 11.07 4.44 3.94
N ILE A 149 11.63 3.42 4.59
CA ILE A 149 10.90 2.25 5.09
C ILE A 149 10.13 2.64 6.35
N ILE A 150 8.81 2.34 6.36
CA ILE A 150 7.93 2.59 7.50
C ILE A 150 7.90 1.39 8.43
N ALA A 151 7.68 0.21 7.86
CA ALA A 151 7.62 -1.04 8.64
C ALA A 151 7.93 -2.25 7.75
N GLN A 152 8.43 -3.30 8.36
CA GLN A 152 8.74 -4.57 7.71
C GLN A 152 8.28 -5.72 8.59
N THR A 153 7.88 -6.82 7.95
CA THR A 153 7.61 -8.09 8.62
C THR A 153 8.39 -9.20 7.94
N ALA A 154 9.14 -9.94 8.72
CA ALA A 154 9.92 -11.07 8.24
C ALA A 154 9.13 -12.38 8.35
N VAL A 155 9.35 -13.28 7.39
CA VAL A 155 8.85 -14.65 7.39
C VAL A 155 9.98 -15.63 7.13
N ALA A 156 9.93 -16.80 7.77
CA ALA A 156 10.85 -17.89 7.47
C ALA A 156 10.52 -18.50 6.11
N VAL A 157 11.56 -18.84 5.34
CA VAL A 157 11.45 -19.66 4.12
C VAL A 157 11.70 -21.11 4.52
N GLN A 158 10.76 -21.99 4.21
CA GLN A 158 10.90 -23.43 4.46
C GLN A 158 11.69 -24.06 3.32
N ASP A 159 12.35 -25.20 3.60
CA ASP A 159 13.21 -25.83 2.61
C ASP A 159 12.43 -26.44 1.42
N ASP A 160 11.15 -26.71 1.62
CA ASP A 160 10.21 -27.25 0.61
C ASP A 160 9.28 -26.17 0.02
N ASP A 161 9.49 -24.88 0.33
CA ASP A 161 8.70 -23.80 -0.28
C ASP A 161 8.98 -23.69 -1.78
N ASP A 162 7.93 -23.74 -2.58
CA ASP A 162 7.93 -23.17 -3.92
C ASP A 162 7.59 -21.66 -3.88
N GLU A 163 7.65 -21.01 -5.04
CA GLU A 163 7.33 -19.57 -5.16
C GLU A 163 5.92 -19.26 -4.63
N GLU A 164 4.93 -20.13 -4.88
CA GLU A 164 3.54 -19.90 -4.50
C GLU A 164 3.32 -20.05 -2.99
N ALA A 165 3.94 -21.05 -2.36
CA ALA A 165 3.87 -21.26 -0.91
C ALA A 165 4.50 -20.09 -0.17
N LEU A 166 5.69 -19.62 -0.61
CA LEU A 166 6.35 -18.46 -0.04
C LEU A 166 5.50 -17.18 -0.25
N ARG A 167 4.97 -16.97 -1.46
CA ARG A 167 4.10 -15.86 -1.79
C ARG A 167 2.87 -15.83 -0.89
N ALA A 168 2.20 -16.96 -0.68
CA ALA A 168 1.03 -17.05 0.18
C ALA A 168 1.36 -16.68 1.63
N ARG A 169 2.52 -17.11 2.15
CA ARG A 169 3.00 -16.77 3.51
C ARG A 169 3.31 -15.29 3.65
N ILE A 170 3.99 -14.69 2.68
CA ILE A 170 4.28 -13.25 2.68
C ILE A 170 2.96 -12.45 2.63
N LEU A 171 2.01 -12.86 1.81
CA LEU A 171 0.72 -12.18 1.64
C LEU A 171 -0.08 -12.08 2.94
N VAL A 172 -0.01 -13.09 3.81
CA VAL A 172 -0.63 -13.03 5.15
C VAL A 172 -0.08 -11.86 5.95
N GLU A 173 1.23 -11.64 5.89
CA GLU A 173 1.87 -10.53 6.62
C GLU A 173 1.62 -9.17 5.95
N GLU A 174 1.53 -9.11 4.61
CA GLU A 174 1.11 -7.90 3.91
C GLU A 174 -0.28 -7.45 4.36
N HIS A 175 -1.25 -8.38 4.47
CA HIS A 175 -2.61 -8.10 4.90
C HIS A 175 -2.72 -7.63 6.36
N ARG A 176 -1.69 -7.88 7.17
CA ARG A 176 -1.57 -7.37 8.56
C ARG A 176 -0.86 -6.03 8.59
N LEU A 177 0.26 -5.93 7.88
CA LEU A 177 1.17 -4.80 7.95
C LEU A 177 0.59 -3.54 7.30
N LEU A 178 0.05 -3.65 6.07
CA LEU A 178 -0.44 -2.50 5.33
C LEU A 178 -1.56 -1.75 6.06
N PRO A 179 -2.64 -2.40 6.55
CA PRO A 179 -3.66 -1.71 7.32
C PRO A 179 -3.13 -1.08 8.62
N ALA A 180 -2.19 -1.74 9.30
CA ALA A 180 -1.58 -1.21 10.51
C ALA A 180 -0.81 0.10 10.24
N VAL A 181 -0.07 0.15 9.12
CA VAL A 181 0.65 1.37 8.70
C VAL A 181 -0.32 2.47 8.28
N VAL A 182 -1.36 2.16 7.49
CA VAL A 182 -2.41 3.13 7.13
C VAL A 182 -3.04 3.75 8.37
N ARG A 183 -3.39 2.93 9.37
CA ARG A 183 -3.89 3.41 10.65
C ARG A 183 -2.89 4.30 11.37
N ALA A 184 -1.62 3.90 11.45
CA ALA A 184 -0.57 4.66 12.13
C ALA A 184 -0.37 6.05 11.50
N ILE A 185 -0.41 6.14 10.16
CA ILE A 185 -0.33 7.42 9.45
C ILE A 185 -1.57 8.27 9.75
N ALA A 186 -2.77 7.69 9.71
CA ALA A 186 -4.01 8.39 10.00
C ALA A 186 -4.06 8.93 11.44
N GLU A 187 -3.51 8.20 12.39
CA GLU A 187 -3.36 8.60 13.79
C GLU A 187 -2.18 9.56 14.02
N ARG A 188 -1.47 9.99 12.96
CA ARG A 188 -0.29 10.89 13.03
C ARG A 188 0.84 10.34 13.90
N ARG A 189 1.02 9.02 13.91
CA ARG A 189 2.07 8.33 14.68
C ARG A 189 3.34 8.04 13.90
N VAL A 190 3.40 8.42 12.63
CA VAL A 190 4.57 8.20 11.78
C VAL A 190 5.37 9.49 11.68
N ILE A 191 6.64 9.42 12.08
CA ILE A 191 7.60 10.54 12.05
C ILE A 191 8.72 10.17 11.08
N VAL A 192 8.99 11.06 10.13
CA VAL A 192 10.04 10.86 9.12
C VAL A 192 11.19 11.82 9.37
N GLU A 193 12.40 11.27 9.58
CA GLU A 193 13.64 12.01 9.82
C GLU A 193 14.69 11.57 8.77
N GLY A 194 14.70 12.21 7.63
CA GLY A 194 15.49 11.78 6.47
C GLY A 194 15.05 10.39 5.99
N ARG A 195 15.94 9.41 6.05
CA ARG A 195 15.60 8.01 5.70
C ARG A 195 15.02 7.20 6.87
N ARG A 196 15.12 7.71 8.07
CA ARG A 196 14.61 6.99 9.24
C ARG A 196 13.15 7.33 9.47
N VAL A 197 12.34 6.31 9.69
CA VAL A 197 10.93 6.45 10.04
C VAL A 197 10.71 5.82 11.40
N ARG A 198 10.04 6.55 12.28
CA ARG A 198 9.62 6.05 13.59
C ARG A 198 8.09 5.95 13.63
N VAL A 199 7.61 4.78 14.03
CA VAL A 199 6.18 4.57 14.28
C VAL A 199 5.97 4.58 15.80
N LEU A 200 5.28 5.60 16.29
CA LEU A 200 4.99 5.73 17.72
C LEU A 200 3.94 4.70 18.14
N ALA A 201 4.02 4.23 19.39
CA ALA A 201 3.01 3.38 19.98
C ALA A 201 1.61 4.03 19.90
N ALA A 202 0.57 3.22 19.72
CA ALA A 202 -0.79 3.71 19.85
C ALA A 202 -0.99 4.20 21.30
N LYS A 203 -1.65 5.35 21.47
CA LYS A 203 -2.09 5.75 22.81
C LYS A 203 -3.06 4.67 23.30
N PRO A 204 -2.93 4.19 24.56
CA PRO A 204 -3.94 3.32 25.12
C PRO A 204 -5.30 4.05 24.96
N SER A 205 -6.30 3.34 24.45
CA SER A 205 -7.67 3.85 24.40
C SER A 205 -8.04 4.23 25.84
N GLY A 206 -8.22 5.53 26.11
CA GLY A 206 -8.43 6.02 27.45
C GLY A 206 -9.64 5.34 28.07
N GLU A 207 -9.42 4.54 29.11
CA GLU A 207 -10.40 4.36 30.16
C GLU A 207 -10.67 5.77 30.72
N VAL A 208 -11.85 6.27 30.46
CA VAL A 208 -12.40 7.40 31.22
C VAL A 208 -12.56 6.87 32.63
N ILE A 209 -11.53 7.12 33.48
CA ILE A 209 -11.71 6.99 34.92
C ILE A 209 -12.77 8.03 35.28
N ARG A 210 -14.04 7.58 35.37
CA ARG A 210 -15.07 8.35 36.04
C ARG A 210 -14.67 8.33 37.51
N SER A 211 -14.03 9.43 37.95
CA SER A 211 -13.88 9.70 39.37
C SER A 211 -15.30 9.69 39.99
N LEU A 212 -15.48 8.82 40.94
CA LEU A 212 -16.60 8.83 41.89
C LEU A 212 -16.55 10.07 42.76
#